data_b51e4ffe7fce75eb59ab40e9ffb730c2
#
_entry.id   b51e4ffe7fce75eb59ab40e9ffb730c2
#
_cell.length_a   1.000
_cell.length_b   1.000
_cell.length_c   1.000
_cell.angle_alpha   90.00
_cell.angle_beta   90.00
_cell.angle_gamma   90.00
#
_symmetry.space_group_name_H-M   'P 1'
#
loop_
_entity.id
_entity.type
_entity.pdbx_description
1 polymer ?
#
loop_
_entity_poly.entity_id
_entity_poly.type
_entity_poly.pdbx_seq_one_letter_code
_entity_poly.pdbx_strand_id
1 'polypeptide(L)'
;MKILIVRPWPSVLDVTKNTYNIQEVGLAKALVKRGHPTDILFWTDGDEMTVKVGVEGAKPIHVFYRHGKVLLKNVWFKGQEKLFARYDVLQTAEYNQMFSWHLAGKYPEKTVVYHGPYYSPFNKNYNRMCRVFD
;
A
#
# COMPACT_ATOMS: atom_id res chain seq x y z
N MET A 1 -16.40 5.59 -0.88
CA MET A 1 -15.24 5.72 0.04
C MET A 1 -14.00 5.99 -0.75
N LYS A 2 -13.14 6.84 -0.23
CA LYS A 2 -11.85 7.17 -0.85
C LYS A 2 -10.75 6.31 -0.21
N ILE A 3 -10.03 5.56 -1.02
CA ILE A 3 -9.11 4.50 -0.56
C ILE A 3 -7.68 4.83 -0.97
N LEU A 4 -6.74 4.67 -0.05
CA LEU A 4 -5.31 4.71 -0.36
C LEU A 4 -4.71 3.32 -0.10
N ILE A 5 -4.11 2.75 -1.14
CA ILE A 5 -3.34 1.52 -1.02
C ILE A 5 -1.89 1.89 -0.70
N VAL A 6 -1.40 1.44 0.44
CA VAL A 6 -0.05 1.75 0.93
C VAL A 6 0.82 0.50 0.82
N ARG A 7 1.90 0.60 0.06
CA ARG A 7 2.87 -0.48 -0.08
C ARG A 7 4.19 -0.12 0.60
N PRO A 8 4.44 -0.56 1.84
CA PRO A 8 5.65 -0.25 2.58
C PRO A 8 6.78 -1.24 2.26
N TRP A 9 7.10 -1.42 1.00
CA TRP A 9 8.12 -2.34 0.53
C TRP A 9 9.19 -1.62 -0.29
N PRO A 10 10.50 -1.88 -0.06
CA PRO A 10 11.58 -1.13 -0.70
C PRO A 10 11.90 -1.66 -2.10
N SER A 11 10.93 -1.61 -2.98
CA SER A 11 11.11 -1.89 -4.40
C SER A 11 10.42 -0.83 -5.23
N VAL A 12 11.11 -0.34 -6.26
CA VAL A 12 10.57 0.64 -7.17
C VAL A 12 9.77 -0.07 -8.26
N LEU A 13 8.49 0.28 -8.39
CA LEU A 13 7.60 -0.30 -9.37
C LEU A 13 7.21 0.76 -10.40
N ASP A 14 7.48 0.47 -11.68
CA ASP A 14 7.10 1.36 -12.77
C ASP A 14 5.71 0.99 -13.29
N VAL A 15 4.72 1.79 -12.94
CA VAL A 15 3.32 1.57 -13.33
C VAL A 15 3.03 1.98 -14.77
N THR A 16 4.00 2.62 -15.46
CA THR A 16 3.81 3.08 -16.85
C THR A 16 4.11 1.99 -17.88
N LYS A 17 4.88 0.96 -17.51
CA LYS A 17 5.34 -0.07 -18.44
C LYS A 17 4.46 -1.31 -18.46
N ASN A 18 4.48 -2.10 -17.41
CA ASN A 18 3.73 -3.35 -17.36
C ASN A 18 3.01 -3.45 -16.02
N THR A 19 1.76 -3.05 -15.99
CA THR A 19 0.94 -3.07 -14.78
C THR A 19 0.30 -4.43 -14.51
N TYR A 20 0.50 -5.40 -15.37
CA TYR A 20 -0.17 -6.70 -15.28
C TYR A 20 0.24 -7.48 -14.04
N ASN A 21 1.49 -7.31 -13.61
CA ASN A 21 2.04 -8.03 -12.48
C ASN A 21 2.09 -7.19 -11.18
N ILE A 22 1.49 -6.00 -11.19
CA ILE A 22 1.43 -5.16 -10.00
C ILE A 22 0.06 -5.31 -9.37
N GLN A 23 0.00 -6.06 -8.28
CA GLN A 23 -1.22 -6.41 -7.58
C GLN A 23 -2.00 -5.18 -7.11
N GLU A 24 -1.31 -4.18 -6.58
CA GLU A 24 -1.90 -2.93 -6.10
C GLU A 24 -2.62 -2.17 -7.22
N VAL A 25 -2.04 -2.15 -8.40
CA VAL A 25 -2.65 -1.49 -9.57
C VAL A 25 -3.90 -2.23 -10.00
N GLY A 26 -3.87 -3.57 -10.02
CA GLY A 26 -5.03 -4.38 -10.34
C GLY A 26 -6.18 -4.15 -9.37
N LEU A 27 -5.89 -4.13 -8.08
CA LEU A 27 -6.87 -3.85 -7.03
C LEU A 27 -7.45 -2.44 -7.17
N ALA A 28 -6.59 -1.44 -7.37
CA ALA A 28 -7.04 -0.05 -7.53
C ALA A 28 -7.96 0.10 -8.75
N LYS A 29 -7.61 -0.52 -9.88
CA LYS A 29 -8.47 -0.51 -11.08
C LYS A 29 -9.85 -1.11 -10.80
N ALA A 30 -9.90 -2.23 -10.09
CA ALA A 30 -11.16 -2.86 -9.72
C ALA A 30 -12.02 -1.97 -8.82
N LEU A 31 -11.39 -1.29 -7.86
CA LEU A 31 -12.07 -0.41 -6.93
C LEU A 31 -12.62 0.85 -7.60
N VAL A 32 -11.84 1.52 -8.45
CA VAL A 32 -12.33 2.72 -9.15
C VAL A 32 -13.46 2.40 -10.13
N LYS A 33 -13.43 1.23 -10.77
CA LYS A 33 -14.53 0.77 -11.63
C LYS A 33 -15.82 0.54 -10.85
N ARG A 34 -15.72 0.24 -9.56
CA ARG A 34 -16.88 0.07 -8.68
C ARG A 34 -17.32 1.37 -8.00
N GLY A 35 -16.73 2.50 -8.37
CA GLY A 35 -17.10 3.81 -7.86
C GLY A 35 -16.37 4.24 -6.59
N HIS A 36 -15.29 3.56 -6.21
CA HIS A 36 -14.46 3.93 -5.06
C HIS A 36 -13.17 4.60 -5.53
N PRO A 37 -13.04 5.93 -5.42
CA PRO A 37 -11.78 6.61 -5.75
C PRO A 37 -10.61 5.98 -5.00
N THR A 38 -9.60 5.55 -5.72
CA THR A 38 -8.49 4.80 -5.14
C THR A 38 -7.17 5.31 -5.70
N ASP A 39 -6.22 5.55 -4.82
CA ASP A 39 -4.86 5.95 -5.14
C ASP A 39 -3.87 4.98 -4.48
N ILE A 40 -2.60 5.10 -4.87
CA ILE A 40 -1.56 4.18 -4.40
C ILE A 40 -0.37 4.99 -3.91
N LEU A 41 0.22 4.57 -2.78
CA LEU A 41 1.47 5.10 -2.25
C LEU A 41 2.56 4.04 -2.39
N PHE A 42 3.57 4.35 -3.20
CA PHE A 42 4.76 3.53 -3.40
C PHE A 42 6.01 4.23 -2.87
N TRP A 43 6.97 3.44 -2.44
CA TRP A 43 8.31 3.92 -2.11
C TRP A 43 9.14 4.14 -3.37
N THR A 44 10.00 5.15 -3.34
CA THR A 44 11.02 5.36 -4.36
C THR A 44 12.35 5.78 -3.71
N ASP A 45 13.44 5.39 -4.31
CA ASP A 45 14.78 5.87 -3.97
C ASP A 45 15.23 7.02 -4.88
N GLY A 46 14.46 7.30 -5.93
CA GLY A 46 14.69 8.39 -6.87
C GLY A 46 13.91 9.65 -6.50
N ASP A 47 13.59 10.45 -7.50
CA ASP A 47 12.80 11.67 -7.28
C ASP A 47 11.36 11.33 -6.92
N GLU A 48 10.83 12.06 -5.95
CA GLU A 48 9.40 11.97 -5.63
C GLU A 48 8.58 12.48 -6.79
N MET A 49 7.51 11.76 -7.12
CA MET A 49 6.63 12.12 -8.23
C MET A 49 5.23 11.58 -8.00
N THR A 50 4.29 12.09 -8.77
CA THR A 50 2.93 11.56 -8.85
C THR A 50 2.65 11.18 -10.29
N VAL A 51 2.27 9.92 -10.51
CA VAL A 51 1.93 9.38 -11.82
C VAL A 51 0.43 9.13 -11.88
N LYS A 52 -0.18 9.52 -12.97
CA LYS A 52 -1.61 9.32 -13.21
C LYS A 52 -1.81 8.10 -14.10
N VAL A 53 -2.56 7.12 -13.63
CA VAL A 53 -2.91 5.92 -14.39
C VAL A 53 -4.38 6.02 -14.81
N GLY A 54 -4.62 6.08 -16.13
CA GLY A 54 -5.97 6.14 -16.68
C GLY A 54 -6.69 4.80 -16.53
N VAL A 55 -7.99 4.88 -16.24
CA VAL A 55 -8.89 3.70 -16.20
C VAL A 55 -10.11 4.05 -17.02
N GLU A 56 -10.37 3.25 -18.06
CA GLU A 56 -11.50 3.49 -18.95
C GLU A 56 -12.83 3.44 -18.19
N GLY A 57 -13.65 4.49 -18.37
CA GLY A 57 -14.96 4.58 -17.73
C GLY A 57 -14.94 4.87 -16.24
N ALA A 58 -13.78 5.26 -15.67
CA ALA A 58 -13.64 5.53 -14.25
C ALA A 58 -12.70 6.70 -13.99
N LYS A 59 -12.61 7.12 -12.73
CA LYS A 59 -11.63 8.14 -12.32
C LYS A 59 -10.21 7.56 -12.43
N PRO A 60 -9.21 8.40 -12.79
CA PRO A 60 -7.83 7.95 -12.84
C PRO A 60 -7.31 7.63 -11.43
N ILE A 61 -6.30 6.76 -11.40
CA ILE A 61 -5.57 6.41 -10.19
C ILE A 61 -4.33 7.30 -10.11
N HIS A 62 -4.11 7.94 -8.96
CA HIS A 62 -2.87 8.66 -8.69
C HIS A 62 -1.92 7.73 -7.94
N VAL A 63 -0.72 7.58 -8.47
CA VAL A 63 0.34 6.79 -7.85
C VAL A 63 1.38 7.75 -7.30
N PHE A 64 1.48 7.82 -5.99
CA PHE A 64 2.42 8.68 -5.29
C PHE A 64 3.70 7.92 -5.02
N TYR A 65 4.81 8.38 -5.59
CA TYR A 65 6.14 7.86 -5.28
C TYR A 65 6.77 8.77 -4.23
N ARG A 66 7.03 8.24 -3.06
CA ARG A 66 7.54 9.02 -1.92
C ARG A 66 8.74 8.34 -1.29
N HIS A 67 9.62 9.15 -0.70
CA HIS A 67 10.74 8.65 0.06
C HIS A 67 10.29 8.05 1.39
N GLY A 68 11.10 7.14 1.90
CA GLY A 68 10.92 6.53 3.20
C GLY A 68 12.22 5.93 3.67
N LYS A 69 12.37 5.80 4.98
CA LYS A 69 13.53 5.13 5.57
C LYS A 69 13.37 3.63 5.40
N VAL A 70 14.41 2.97 4.87
CA VAL A 70 14.43 1.51 4.72
C VAL A 70 15.23 0.90 5.85
N LEU A 71 14.64 -0.05 6.56
CA LEU A 71 15.29 -0.82 7.61
C LEU A 71 14.79 -2.27 7.55
N LEU A 72 15.73 -3.23 7.39
CA LEU A 72 15.41 -4.66 7.35
C LEU A 72 14.29 -5.00 6.34
N LYS A 73 14.41 -4.48 5.12
CA LYS A 73 13.40 -4.63 4.05
C LYS A 73 12.02 -4.05 4.39
N ASN A 74 11.95 -3.18 5.37
CA ASN A 74 10.75 -2.44 5.69
C ASN A 74 10.92 -0.97 5.29
N VAL A 75 9.87 -0.38 4.77
CA VAL A 75 9.82 1.06 4.47
C VAL A 75 9.04 1.77 5.54
N TRP A 76 9.59 2.87 6.02
CA TRP A 76 8.91 3.80 6.92
C TRP A 76 8.73 5.12 6.21
N PHE A 77 7.51 5.41 5.78
CA PHE A 77 7.17 6.70 5.19
C PHE A 77 7.10 7.78 6.26
N LYS A 78 7.74 8.92 6.00
CA LYS A 78 7.72 10.07 6.92
C LYS A 78 6.97 11.23 6.29
N GLY A 79 6.25 11.99 7.11
CA GLY A 79 5.61 13.22 6.68
C GLY A 79 4.42 13.04 5.75
N GLN A 80 3.77 11.89 5.77
CA GLN A 80 2.62 11.58 4.90
C GLN A 80 1.27 11.71 5.62
N GLU A 81 1.23 12.26 6.81
CA GLU A 81 0.01 12.39 7.61
C GLU A 81 -1.08 13.19 6.87
N LYS A 82 -0.70 14.26 6.17
CA LYS A 82 -1.65 15.04 5.37
C LYS A 82 -2.23 14.23 4.22
N LEU A 83 -1.42 13.36 3.61
CA LEU A 83 -1.89 12.45 2.58
C LEU A 83 -2.88 11.44 3.17
N PHE A 84 -2.54 10.80 4.27
CA PHE A 84 -3.41 9.81 4.92
C PHE A 84 -4.75 10.40 5.37
N ALA A 85 -4.75 11.66 5.80
CA ALA A 85 -5.96 12.33 6.24
C ALA A 85 -7.00 12.52 5.12
N ARG A 86 -6.59 12.46 3.86
CA ARG A 86 -7.47 12.64 2.69
C ARG A 86 -8.30 11.40 2.35
N TYR A 87 -8.04 10.27 2.99
CA TYR A 87 -8.64 8.99 2.63
C TYR A 87 -9.48 8.44 3.76
N ASP A 88 -10.55 7.75 3.40
CA ASP A 88 -11.44 7.08 4.34
C ASP A 88 -10.90 5.71 4.77
N VAL A 89 -10.14 5.07 3.88
CA VAL A 89 -9.54 3.75 4.12
C VAL A 89 -8.08 3.78 3.71
N LEU A 90 -7.22 3.25 4.58
CA LEU A 90 -5.82 2.97 4.32
C LEU A 90 -5.65 1.45 4.24
N GLN A 91 -5.46 0.94 3.02
CA GLN A 91 -5.25 -0.49 2.83
C GLN A 91 -3.76 -0.75 2.71
N THR A 92 -3.23 -1.60 3.54
CA THR A 92 -1.83 -2.02 3.50
C THR A 92 -1.73 -3.54 3.45
N ALA A 93 -0.56 -4.06 3.21
CA ALA A 93 -0.37 -5.50 3.06
C ALA A 93 0.71 -6.00 3.99
N GLU A 94 0.58 -7.27 4.37
CA GLU A 94 1.55 -8.08 5.07
C GLU A 94 1.78 -7.71 6.53
N TYR A 95 1.58 -8.67 7.39
CA TYR A 95 1.77 -8.54 8.82
C TYR A 95 3.24 -8.37 9.23
N ASN A 96 4.17 -8.73 8.36
CA ASN A 96 5.60 -8.57 8.61
C ASN A 96 6.14 -7.20 8.24
N GLN A 97 5.27 -6.26 7.82
CA GLN A 97 5.66 -4.89 7.52
C GLN A 97 5.41 -3.99 8.73
N MET A 98 6.47 -3.42 9.28
CA MET A 98 6.38 -2.57 10.49
C MET A 98 5.50 -1.35 10.27
N PHE A 99 5.49 -0.79 9.06
CA PHE A 99 4.64 0.36 8.75
C PHE A 99 3.15 0.01 8.77
N SER A 100 2.79 -1.22 8.45
CA SER A 100 1.41 -1.70 8.59
C SER A 100 0.96 -1.69 10.05
N TRP A 101 1.84 -2.06 10.97
CA TRP A 101 1.57 -1.97 12.41
C TRP A 101 1.39 -0.52 12.85
N HIS A 102 2.25 0.38 12.35
CA HIS A 102 2.15 1.80 12.65
C HIS A 102 0.82 2.38 12.20
N LEU A 103 0.39 2.08 10.98
CA LEU A 103 -0.90 2.55 10.46
C LEU A 103 -2.07 1.98 11.28
N ALA A 104 -2.05 0.70 11.59
CA ALA A 104 -3.11 0.07 12.38
C ALA A 104 -3.19 0.66 13.79
N GLY A 105 -2.06 1.02 14.38
CA GLY A 105 -2.02 1.66 15.71
C GLY A 105 -2.45 3.13 15.70
N LYS A 106 -2.06 3.87 14.67
CA LYS A 106 -2.35 5.31 14.57
C LYS A 106 -3.73 5.61 13.98
N TYR A 107 -4.18 4.79 13.06
CA TYR A 107 -5.46 4.97 12.36
C TYR A 107 -6.30 3.70 12.42
N PRO A 108 -6.63 3.19 13.62
CA PRO A 108 -7.34 1.91 13.74
C PRO A 108 -8.72 1.92 13.10
N GLU A 109 -9.37 3.07 13.06
CA GLU A 109 -10.72 3.24 12.52
C GLU A 109 -10.80 3.13 11.01
N LYS A 110 -9.66 3.23 10.30
CA LYS A 110 -9.66 3.23 8.84
C LYS A 110 -8.57 2.37 8.19
N THR A 111 -7.76 1.64 8.98
CA THR A 111 -6.70 0.79 8.44
C THR A 111 -7.18 -0.63 8.23
N VAL A 112 -6.94 -1.14 7.02
CA VAL A 112 -7.19 -2.54 6.66
C VAL A 112 -5.86 -3.16 6.27
N VAL A 113 -5.51 -4.27 6.90
CA VAL A 113 -4.29 -5.01 6.60
C VAL A 113 -4.66 -6.28 5.85
N TYR A 114 -4.17 -6.40 4.63
CA TYR A 114 -4.31 -7.60 3.83
C TYR A 114 -3.11 -8.51 4.02
N HIS A 115 -3.33 -9.79 4.21
CA HIS A 115 -2.25 -10.77 4.25
C HIS A 115 -2.68 -12.09 3.60
N GLY A 116 -1.70 -12.90 3.22
CA GLY A 116 -1.96 -14.24 2.72
C GLY A 116 -2.51 -15.14 3.83
N PRO A 117 -3.41 -16.07 3.50
CA PRO A 117 -4.12 -16.89 4.49
C PRO A 117 -3.33 -18.12 4.97
N TYR A 118 -2.03 -18.19 4.82
CA TYR A 118 -1.26 -19.40 5.02
C TYR A 118 -0.03 -19.19 5.88
N TYR A 119 0.32 -20.25 6.59
CA TYR A 119 1.62 -20.35 7.25
C TYR A 119 2.71 -20.64 6.24
N SER A 120 3.84 -19.99 6.40
CA SER A 120 5.06 -20.36 5.67
C SER A 120 5.77 -21.47 6.44
N PRO A 121 6.00 -22.64 5.83
CA PRO A 121 6.78 -23.67 6.50
C PRO A 121 8.26 -23.30 6.70
N PHE A 122 8.70 -22.24 6.00
CA PHE A 122 10.11 -21.81 5.99
C PHE A 122 10.36 -20.54 6.78
N ASN A 123 9.31 -19.84 7.25
CA ASN A 123 9.44 -18.55 7.93
C ASN A 123 8.64 -18.50 9.23
N LYS A 124 9.28 -18.94 10.31
CA LYS A 124 8.67 -18.96 11.64
C LYS A 124 8.37 -17.56 12.17
N ASN A 125 9.18 -16.56 11.80
CA ASN A 125 8.95 -15.18 12.24
C ASN A 125 7.69 -14.59 11.59
N TYR A 126 7.47 -14.85 10.32
CA TYR A 126 6.25 -14.45 9.63
C TYR A 126 5.01 -15.04 10.30
N ASN A 127 5.03 -16.34 10.58
CA ASN A 127 3.93 -17.02 11.23
C ASN A 127 3.63 -16.43 12.62
N ARG A 128 4.68 -16.06 13.38
CA ARG A 128 4.54 -15.42 14.69
C ARG A 128 3.88 -14.04 14.56
N MET A 129 4.29 -13.25 13.57
CA MET A 129 3.73 -11.92 13.33
C MET A 129 2.26 -12.00 12.89
N CYS A 130 1.91 -12.97 12.07
CA CYS A 130 0.51 -13.19 11.69
C CYS A 130 -0.38 -13.42 12.90
N ARG A 131 0.07 -14.19 13.89
CA ARG A 131 -0.70 -14.47 15.11
C ARG A 131 -0.97 -13.23 15.95
N VAL A 132 -0.14 -12.20 15.87
CA VAL A 132 -0.35 -10.95 16.62
C VAL A 132 -1.54 -10.17 16.05
N PHE A 133 -1.81 -10.29 14.75
CA PHE A 133 -2.92 -9.62 14.10
C PHE A 133 -4.23 -10.43 14.09
N ASP A 134 -4.13 -11.73 14.27
CA ASP A 134 -5.31 -12.60 14.36
C ASP A 134 -5.98 -12.47 15.73
#